data_40c4aee9526f1cacd71f56f7c5b016c6
#
_entry.id   40c4aee9526f1cacd71f56f7c5b016c6
#
_cell.length_a   1.000
_cell.length_b   1.000
_cell.length_c   1.000
_cell.angle_alpha   90.00
_cell.angle_beta   90.00
_cell.angle_gamma   90.00
#
_symmetry.space_group_name_H-M   'P 1'
#
loop_
_entity.id
_entity.type
_entity.pdbx_description
1 polymer ?
#
loop_
_entity_poly.entity_id
_entity_poly.type
_entity_poly.pdbx_seq_one_letter_code
_entity_poly.pdbx_strand_id
1 'polypeptide(L)'
;MKELVWFHSLKEHNDIKSKLLDIIENTDKQFEWNHIDSITNTDFYNENHHTDRPYVSVFINSLTEFFEVFRKNYCAFDFEVTNCWFQQYYKNDIHSWHLHGETNISLVYFIELNKKDRSTEFYDTKEKQTFQLDVKEGDIVVFPSFIPHRSPKIITDDRKTIISCNVNLLDLDVNLMNIDVR
;
A
#
# COMPACT_ATOMS: atom_id res chain seq x y z
N MET A 1 10.59 9.67 -11.99
CA MET A 1 10.02 9.14 -10.72
C MET A 1 9.33 7.79 -10.90
N LYS A 2 8.84 7.49 -12.10
CA LYS A 2 8.22 6.19 -12.41
C LYS A 2 9.15 4.99 -12.10
N GLU A 3 10.44 5.12 -12.31
CA GLU A 3 11.48 4.12 -12.05
C GLU A 3 11.60 3.74 -10.55
N LEU A 4 11.10 4.59 -9.65
CA LEU A 4 11.11 4.35 -8.20
C LEU A 4 9.86 3.62 -7.71
N VAL A 5 8.88 3.43 -8.59
CA VAL A 5 7.61 2.74 -8.26
C VAL A 5 7.62 1.36 -8.91
N TRP A 6 7.43 0.34 -8.10
CA TRP A 6 7.44 -1.05 -8.56
C TRP A 6 6.33 -1.85 -7.88
N PHE A 7 6.12 -3.08 -8.30
CA PHE A 7 5.15 -3.97 -7.66
C PHE A 7 5.69 -5.39 -7.54
N HIS A 8 5.10 -6.13 -6.60
CA HIS A 8 5.33 -7.54 -6.36
C HIS A 8 4.00 -8.28 -6.30
N SER A 9 3.88 -9.41 -7.01
CA SER A 9 2.69 -10.25 -6.94
C SER A 9 2.82 -11.24 -5.77
N LEU A 10 1.93 -11.15 -4.79
CA LEU A 10 1.93 -12.01 -3.62
C LEU A 10 1.40 -13.40 -3.99
N LYS A 11 2.23 -14.42 -3.85
CA LYS A 11 1.89 -15.80 -4.21
C LYS A 11 0.77 -16.37 -3.32
N GLU A 12 0.81 -16.01 -2.05
CA GLU A 12 -0.12 -16.44 -1.01
C GLU A 12 -1.48 -15.74 -1.09
N HIS A 13 -1.68 -14.82 -2.04
CA HIS A 13 -2.90 -14.02 -2.13
C HIS A 13 -4.19 -14.83 -2.03
N ASN A 14 -4.31 -15.89 -2.83
CA ASN A 14 -5.52 -16.72 -2.85
C ASN A 14 -5.77 -17.46 -1.53
N ASP A 15 -4.70 -17.77 -0.79
CA ASP A 15 -4.77 -18.49 0.47
C ASP A 15 -5.19 -17.59 1.64
N ILE A 16 -4.85 -16.30 1.57
CA ILE A 16 -5.09 -15.34 2.66
C ILE A 16 -6.26 -14.39 2.40
N LYS A 17 -6.69 -14.20 1.15
CA LYS A 17 -7.69 -13.20 0.76
C LYS A 17 -8.98 -13.31 1.58
N SER A 18 -9.62 -14.48 1.60
CA SER A 18 -10.88 -14.66 2.32
C SER A 18 -10.72 -14.39 3.81
N LYS A 19 -9.64 -14.88 4.41
CA LYS A 19 -9.34 -14.67 5.82
C LYS A 19 -9.13 -13.18 6.15
N LEU A 20 -8.41 -12.45 5.31
CA LEU A 20 -8.21 -11.00 5.48
C LEU A 20 -9.54 -10.25 5.40
N LEU A 21 -10.36 -10.56 4.40
CA LEU A 21 -11.67 -9.93 4.25
C LEU A 21 -12.60 -10.22 5.44
N ASP A 22 -12.65 -11.48 5.90
CA ASP A 22 -13.47 -11.85 7.07
C ASP A 22 -13.05 -11.08 8.33
N ILE A 23 -11.75 -10.89 8.55
CA ILE A 23 -11.25 -10.11 9.68
C ILE A 23 -11.60 -8.63 9.52
N ILE A 24 -11.35 -8.05 8.33
CA ILE A 24 -11.65 -6.64 8.03
C ILE A 24 -13.15 -6.35 8.19
N GLU A 25 -14.02 -7.27 7.77
CA GLU A 25 -15.47 -7.10 7.93
C GLU A 25 -15.90 -7.03 9.41
N ASN A 26 -15.17 -7.66 10.31
CA ASN A 26 -15.43 -7.65 11.75
C ASN A 26 -14.57 -6.62 12.52
N THR A 27 -13.76 -5.83 11.85
CA THR A 27 -12.97 -4.76 12.47
C THR A 27 -13.81 -3.48 12.55
N ASP A 28 -13.63 -2.69 13.63
CA ASP A 28 -14.24 -1.38 13.75
C ASP A 28 -13.83 -0.48 12.60
N LYS A 29 -14.81 0.09 11.92
CA LYS A 29 -14.66 0.86 10.71
C LYS A 29 -15.15 2.27 10.92
N GLN A 30 -14.50 3.20 10.25
CA GLN A 30 -14.91 4.58 10.18
C GLN A 30 -15.14 4.97 8.72
N PHE A 31 -16.08 5.85 8.50
CA PHE A 31 -16.31 6.48 7.21
C PHE A 31 -15.50 7.78 7.15
N GLU A 32 -14.70 7.94 6.13
CA GLU A 32 -14.02 9.20 5.85
C GLU A 32 -14.74 9.92 4.71
N TRP A 33 -15.24 11.09 5.02
CA TRP A 33 -15.80 12.00 4.03
C TRP A 33 -15.40 13.43 4.36
N ASN A 34 -14.84 14.09 3.36
CA ASN A 34 -14.60 15.51 3.37
C ASN A 34 -14.94 16.06 1.97
N HIS A 35 -14.68 17.34 1.70
CA HIS A 35 -15.00 17.93 0.39
C HIS A 35 -14.23 17.34 -0.79
N ILE A 36 -13.20 16.55 -0.53
CA ILE A 36 -12.24 16.04 -1.52
C ILE A 36 -12.19 14.52 -1.53
N ASP A 37 -12.33 13.88 -0.36
CA ASP A 37 -12.19 12.44 -0.15
C ASP A 37 -13.51 11.80 0.23
N SER A 38 -13.70 10.57 -0.24
CA SER A 38 -14.77 9.66 0.18
C SER A 38 -14.19 8.25 0.22
N ILE A 39 -14.09 7.70 1.43
CA ILE A 39 -13.63 6.34 1.69
C ILE A 39 -14.68 5.69 2.57
N THR A 40 -15.39 4.69 2.04
CA THR A 40 -16.56 4.14 2.74
C THR A 40 -16.18 3.47 4.07
N ASN A 41 -15.09 2.70 4.11
CA ASN A 41 -14.62 2.07 5.34
C ASN A 41 -13.10 2.18 5.47
N THR A 42 -12.62 2.56 6.64
CA THR A 42 -11.20 2.55 7.00
C THR A 42 -11.06 2.40 8.52
N ASP A 43 -9.93 1.88 8.97
CA ASP A 43 -9.51 1.89 10.38
C ASP A 43 -8.32 2.83 10.62
N PHE A 44 -8.02 3.72 9.66
CA PHE A 44 -6.89 4.65 9.75
C PHE A 44 -6.89 5.49 11.02
N TYR A 45 -8.08 5.94 11.45
CA TYR A 45 -8.25 6.80 12.62
C TYR A 45 -8.43 6.05 13.94
N ASN A 46 -8.35 4.72 13.94
CA ASN A 46 -8.42 3.95 15.17
C ASN A 46 -7.16 4.22 16.01
N GLU A 47 -7.35 4.50 17.29
CA GLU A 47 -6.26 4.81 18.24
C GLU A 47 -5.35 3.61 18.53
N ASN A 48 -5.81 2.39 18.24
CA ASN A 48 -5.03 1.17 18.45
C ASN A 48 -3.79 1.15 17.57
N HIS A 49 -2.68 0.73 18.14
CA HIS A 49 -1.45 0.50 17.37
C HIS A 49 -1.73 -0.47 16.22
N HIS A 50 -1.08 -0.27 15.08
CA HIS A 50 -1.33 -1.11 13.89
C HIS A 50 -1.12 -2.61 14.15
N THR A 51 -0.18 -3.00 15.04
CA THR A 51 0.07 -4.39 15.42
C THR A 51 -1.10 -5.03 16.18
N ASP A 52 -1.99 -4.24 16.78
CA ASP A 52 -3.16 -4.71 17.51
C ASP A 52 -4.36 -4.98 16.56
N ARG A 53 -4.21 -4.64 15.29
CA ARG A 53 -5.21 -4.89 14.25
C ARG A 53 -5.11 -6.34 13.77
N PRO A 54 -6.13 -7.19 13.95
CA PRO A 54 -6.01 -8.65 13.77
C PRO A 54 -5.56 -9.09 12.37
N TYR A 55 -5.93 -8.34 11.31
CA TYR A 55 -5.55 -8.67 9.94
C TYR A 55 -4.06 -8.37 9.64
N VAL A 56 -3.41 -7.47 10.40
CA VAL A 56 -2.02 -7.09 10.16
C VAL A 56 -1.09 -8.27 10.36
N SER A 57 -1.27 -9.05 11.42
CA SER A 57 -0.45 -10.25 11.65
C SER A 57 -0.58 -11.27 10.52
N VAL A 58 -1.79 -11.48 10.01
CA VAL A 58 -2.03 -12.39 8.88
C VAL A 58 -1.32 -11.89 7.62
N PHE A 59 -1.44 -10.60 7.34
CA PHE A 59 -0.82 -9.98 6.18
C PHE A 59 0.71 -10.00 6.27
N ILE A 60 1.30 -9.49 7.35
CA ILE A 60 2.77 -9.42 7.53
C ILE A 60 3.41 -10.80 7.47
N ASN A 61 2.78 -11.83 8.08
CA ASN A 61 3.30 -13.19 8.04
C ASN A 61 3.32 -13.80 6.63
N SER A 62 2.52 -13.30 5.71
CA SER A 62 2.52 -13.73 4.30
C SER A 62 3.59 -13.02 3.45
N LEU A 63 4.30 -12.03 3.98
CA LEU A 63 5.23 -11.18 3.23
C LEU A 63 6.70 -11.64 3.25
N THR A 64 7.01 -12.87 3.65
CA THR A 64 8.41 -13.33 3.79
C THR A 64 9.21 -13.17 2.50
N GLU A 65 8.70 -13.67 1.37
CA GLU A 65 9.37 -13.54 0.07
C GLU A 65 9.40 -12.07 -0.40
N PHE A 66 8.32 -11.34 -0.18
CA PHE A 66 8.26 -9.91 -0.48
C PHE A 66 9.35 -9.11 0.24
N PHE A 67 9.56 -9.35 1.53
CA PHE A 67 10.57 -8.64 2.31
C PHE A 67 12.00 -8.95 1.85
N GLU A 68 12.27 -10.14 1.34
CA GLU A 68 13.56 -10.44 0.70
C GLU A 68 13.79 -9.62 -0.58
N VAL A 69 12.76 -9.45 -1.40
CA VAL A 69 12.82 -8.60 -2.59
C VAL A 69 12.93 -7.12 -2.19
N PHE A 70 12.17 -6.70 -1.18
CA PHE A 70 12.20 -5.34 -0.65
C PHE A 70 13.60 -4.95 -0.15
N ARG A 71 14.23 -5.80 0.67
CA ARG A 71 15.60 -5.61 1.16
C ARG A 71 16.59 -5.41 0.03
N LYS A 72 16.52 -6.24 -1.00
CA LYS A 72 17.42 -6.15 -2.17
C LYS A 72 17.21 -4.86 -2.95
N ASN A 73 15.96 -4.47 -3.19
CA ASN A 73 15.64 -3.26 -3.96
C ASN A 73 16.07 -1.97 -3.27
N TYR A 74 16.04 -1.94 -1.94
CA TYR A 74 16.39 -0.75 -1.15
C TYR A 74 17.76 -0.87 -0.46
N CYS A 75 18.50 -1.96 -0.69
CA CYS A 75 19.74 -2.26 0.05
C CYS A 75 19.52 -2.13 1.58
N ALA A 76 18.36 -2.58 2.08
CA ALA A 76 17.99 -2.41 3.47
C ALA A 76 18.54 -3.53 4.33
N PHE A 77 19.36 -3.17 5.34
CA PHE A 77 19.76 -4.10 6.40
C PHE A 77 18.63 -4.25 7.41
N ASP A 78 18.04 -3.12 7.81
CA ASP A 78 16.95 -3.08 8.76
C ASP A 78 15.86 -2.10 8.31
N PHE A 79 14.61 -2.43 8.63
CA PHE A 79 13.43 -1.60 8.35
C PHE A 79 12.30 -1.92 9.33
N GLU A 80 11.40 -0.97 9.51
CA GLU A 80 10.25 -1.06 10.39
C GLU A 80 8.98 -0.72 9.65
N VAL A 81 7.94 -1.54 9.81
CA VAL A 81 6.56 -1.19 9.42
C VAL A 81 5.96 -0.34 10.54
N THR A 82 5.80 0.94 10.30
CA THR A 82 5.39 1.92 11.33
C THR A 82 3.88 2.05 11.46
N ASN A 83 3.14 1.77 10.39
CA ASN A 83 1.68 1.76 10.40
C ASN A 83 1.13 0.86 9.28
N CYS A 84 -0.02 0.25 9.52
CA CYS A 84 -0.80 -0.52 8.56
C CYS A 84 -2.28 -0.25 8.78
N TRP A 85 -3.02 0.08 7.73
CA TRP A 85 -4.47 0.28 7.80
C TRP A 85 -5.13 -0.24 6.54
N PHE A 86 -6.43 -0.59 6.61
CA PHE A 86 -7.20 -0.93 5.43
C PHE A 86 -8.05 0.25 4.95
N GLN A 87 -8.41 0.21 3.68
CA GLN A 87 -9.39 1.10 3.06
C GLN A 87 -10.28 0.31 2.11
N GLN A 88 -11.59 0.53 2.21
CA GLN A 88 -12.57 -0.03 1.29
C GLN A 88 -13.28 1.10 0.56
N TYR A 89 -13.26 1.00 -0.74
CA TYR A 89 -13.88 1.96 -1.66
C TYR A 89 -15.02 1.31 -2.40
N TYR A 90 -16.11 2.02 -2.52
CA TYR A 90 -17.27 1.67 -3.34
C TYR A 90 -17.42 2.65 -4.50
N LYS A 91 -18.43 2.43 -5.35
CA LYS A 91 -18.68 3.29 -6.49
C LYS A 91 -18.77 4.77 -6.09
N ASN A 92 -18.05 5.61 -6.79
CA ASN A 92 -17.84 7.04 -6.59
C ASN A 92 -16.85 7.42 -5.48
N ASP A 93 -16.38 6.49 -4.66
CA ASP A 93 -15.34 6.80 -3.69
C ASP A 93 -14.04 7.22 -4.37
N ILE A 94 -13.31 8.07 -3.69
CA ILE A 94 -12.05 8.64 -4.13
C ILE A 94 -11.18 8.98 -2.91
N HIS A 95 -9.87 8.83 -3.06
CA HIS A 95 -8.90 9.43 -2.14
C HIS A 95 -8.01 10.36 -2.96
N SER A 96 -8.01 11.64 -2.63
CA SER A 96 -7.36 12.70 -3.42
C SER A 96 -5.84 12.62 -3.41
N TRP A 97 -5.19 13.52 -4.12
CA TRP A 97 -3.73 13.64 -4.16
C TRP A 97 -3.17 13.95 -2.79
N HIS A 98 -2.27 13.08 -2.31
CA HIS A 98 -1.58 13.22 -1.04
C HIS A 98 -0.17 12.61 -1.11
N LEU A 99 0.58 12.77 -0.05
CA LEU A 99 1.89 12.15 0.20
C LEU A 99 2.00 11.85 1.70
N HIS A 100 2.96 11.00 2.07
CA HIS A 100 3.22 10.71 3.48
C HIS A 100 4.54 11.37 3.90
N GLY A 101 4.47 12.24 4.92
CA GLY A 101 5.60 13.09 5.33
C GLY A 101 6.55 12.45 6.34
N GLU A 102 6.12 11.39 7.04
CA GLU A 102 6.84 10.83 8.19
C GLU A 102 7.38 9.42 7.96
N THR A 103 7.44 8.99 6.71
CA THR A 103 7.88 7.64 6.34
C THR A 103 8.68 7.66 5.04
N ASN A 104 9.56 6.67 4.85
CA ASN A 104 10.39 6.59 3.65
C ASN A 104 9.63 5.93 2.48
N ILE A 105 8.95 4.82 2.75
CA ILE A 105 8.33 3.97 1.75
C ILE A 105 6.87 3.72 2.12
N SER A 106 6.01 3.72 1.12
CA SER A 106 4.61 3.35 1.23
C SER A 106 4.34 2.07 0.43
N LEU A 107 3.49 1.22 0.98
CA LEU A 107 3.02 -0.02 0.36
C LEU A 107 1.51 0.07 0.18
N VAL A 108 0.99 -0.45 -0.94
CA VAL A 108 -0.44 -0.63 -1.18
C VAL A 108 -0.68 -2.04 -1.71
N TYR A 109 -1.27 -2.90 -0.89
CA TYR A 109 -1.67 -4.26 -1.27
C TYR A 109 -3.13 -4.29 -1.70
N PHE A 110 -3.40 -4.80 -2.88
CA PHE A 110 -4.75 -4.90 -3.43
C PHE A 110 -5.37 -6.26 -3.07
N ILE A 111 -6.23 -6.29 -2.05
CA ILE A 111 -6.98 -7.50 -1.67
C ILE A 111 -8.11 -7.73 -2.68
N GLU A 112 -8.79 -6.66 -3.10
CA GLU A 112 -9.83 -6.67 -4.14
C GLU A 112 -9.59 -5.49 -5.09
N LEU A 113 -9.56 -5.78 -6.38
CA LEU A 113 -9.43 -4.77 -7.44
C LEU A 113 -10.10 -5.26 -8.71
N ASN A 114 -11.18 -4.62 -9.13
CA ASN A 114 -11.78 -4.89 -10.44
C ASN A 114 -10.87 -4.37 -11.56
N LYS A 115 -10.74 -5.14 -12.63
CA LYS A 115 -9.91 -4.77 -13.80
C LYS A 115 -10.32 -3.47 -14.49
N LYS A 116 -11.55 -2.99 -14.28
CA LYS A 116 -12.04 -1.73 -14.85
C LYS A 116 -11.74 -0.53 -13.95
N ASP A 117 -11.49 -0.77 -12.67
CA ASP A 117 -11.10 0.28 -11.74
C ASP A 117 -9.60 0.54 -11.82
N ARG A 118 -9.24 1.77 -11.57
CA ARG A 118 -7.83 2.15 -11.56
C ARG A 118 -7.19 1.77 -10.24
N SER A 119 -5.95 1.32 -10.31
CA SER A 119 -5.08 1.12 -9.15
C SER A 119 -4.69 2.47 -8.52
N THR A 120 -3.58 2.52 -7.80
CA THR A 120 -2.98 3.78 -7.36
C THR A 120 -2.45 4.56 -8.55
N GLU A 121 -2.80 5.86 -8.64
CA GLU A 121 -2.30 6.78 -9.65
C GLU A 121 -1.26 7.70 -9.02
N PHE A 122 -0.15 7.88 -9.71
CA PHE A 122 1.01 8.66 -9.29
C PHE A 122 1.17 9.91 -10.14
N TYR A 123 1.75 10.97 -9.57
CA TYR A 123 2.13 12.16 -10.31
C TYR A 123 3.66 12.29 -10.39
N ASP A 124 4.20 12.24 -11.59
CA ASP A 124 5.60 12.51 -11.84
C ASP A 124 5.82 14.03 -11.90
N THR A 125 6.40 14.59 -10.83
CA THR A 125 6.64 16.03 -10.70
C THR A 125 7.69 16.55 -11.69
N LYS A 126 8.60 15.69 -12.17
CA LYS A 126 9.61 16.04 -13.15
C LYS A 126 9.01 16.13 -14.56
N GLU A 127 8.30 15.09 -14.96
CA GLU A 127 7.68 14.99 -16.29
C GLU A 127 6.32 15.69 -16.36
N LYS A 128 5.76 16.13 -15.20
CA LYS A 128 4.46 16.80 -15.04
C LYS A 128 3.28 16.00 -15.63
N GLN A 129 3.30 14.70 -15.42
CA GLN A 129 2.26 13.80 -15.93
C GLN A 129 1.90 12.74 -14.91
N THR A 130 0.70 12.20 -15.05
CA THR A 130 0.27 11.06 -14.23
C THR A 130 0.67 9.73 -14.87
N PHE A 131 0.87 8.73 -14.04
CA PHE A 131 1.09 7.35 -14.48
C PHE A 131 0.49 6.35 -13.49
N GLN A 132 0.31 5.14 -13.96
CA GLN A 132 -0.12 3.99 -13.17
C GLN A 132 0.74 2.78 -13.54
N LEU A 133 0.80 1.80 -12.64
CA LEU A 133 1.30 0.47 -12.97
C LEU A 133 0.13 -0.42 -13.40
N ASP A 134 0.40 -1.34 -14.30
CA ASP A 134 -0.56 -2.39 -14.69
C ASP A 134 -0.54 -3.50 -13.63
N VAL A 135 -1.28 -3.28 -12.56
CA VAL A 135 -1.39 -4.18 -11.42
C VAL A 135 -2.79 -4.76 -11.31
N LYS A 136 -2.86 -5.87 -10.61
CA LYS A 136 -4.10 -6.62 -10.37
C LYS A 136 -4.27 -6.92 -8.88
N GLU A 137 -5.37 -7.53 -8.57
CA GLU A 137 -5.63 -8.14 -7.27
C GLU A 137 -4.51 -9.14 -6.90
N GLY A 138 -4.02 -9.04 -5.67
CA GLY A 138 -2.87 -9.79 -5.18
C GLY A 138 -1.52 -9.08 -5.31
N ASP A 139 -1.46 -7.95 -6.02
CA ASP A 139 -0.22 -7.19 -6.15
C ASP A 139 -0.03 -6.20 -5.00
N ILE A 140 1.24 -5.99 -4.62
CA ILE A 140 1.69 -4.97 -3.67
C ILE A 140 2.46 -3.92 -4.46
N VAL A 141 1.96 -2.69 -4.51
CA VAL A 141 2.67 -1.55 -5.09
C VAL A 141 3.53 -0.90 -4.01
N VAL A 142 4.76 -0.58 -4.36
CA VAL A 142 5.80 -0.04 -3.48
C VAL A 142 6.34 1.25 -4.08
N PHE A 143 6.44 2.30 -3.27
CA PHE A 143 6.92 3.59 -3.74
C PHE A 143 7.47 4.46 -2.59
N PRO A 144 8.40 5.38 -2.89
CA PRO A 144 8.82 6.40 -1.95
C PRO A 144 7.63 7.27 -1.52
N SER A 145 7.47 7.46 -0.22
CA SER A 145 6.30 8.11 0.37
C SER A 145 6.12 9.57 -0.03
N PHE A 146 7.18 10.22 -0.51
CA PHE A 146 7.13 11.60 -1.02
C PHE A 146 6.55 11.73 -2.44
N ILE A 147 6.29 10.60 -3.15
CA ILE A 147 5.67 10.65 -4.48
C ILE A 147 4.18 10.95 -4.32
N PRO A 148 3.65 12.06 -4.90
CA PRO A 148 2.25 12.34 -4.85
C PRO A 148 1.44 11.23 -5.53
N HIS A 149 0.42 10.74 -4.83
CA HIS A 149 -0.40 9.63 -5.31
C HIS A 149 -1.85 9.79 -4.86
N ARG A 150 -2.73 9.02 -5.48
CA ARG A 150 -4.16 9.00 -5.15
C ARG A 150 -4.80 7.66 -5.46
N SER A 151 -5.97 7.38 -4.87
CA SER A 151 -6.91 6.40 -5.39
C SER A 151 -7.91 7.12 -6.29
N PRO A 152 -7.88 6.92 -7.61
CA PRO A 152 -8.85 7.51 -8.52
C PRO A 152 -10.27 7.05 -8.19
N LYS A 153 -11.25 7.81 -8.68
CA LYS A 153 -12.67 7.51 -8.48
C LYS A 153 -13.03 6.10 -8.94
N ILE A 154 -13.69 5.34 -8.09
CA ILE A 154 -14.20 4.00 -8.40
C ILE A 154 -15.39 4.13 -9.34
N ILE A 155 -15.36 3.40 -10.45
CA ILE A 155 -16.37 3.47 -11.51
C ILE A 155 -17.27 2.24 -11.58
N THR A 156 -16.84 1.12 -11.01
CA THR A 156 -17.62 -0.13 -10.97
C THR A 156 -18.51 -0.19 -9.72
N ASP A 157 -19.42 -1.17 -9.70
CA ASP A 157 -20.23 -1.48 -8.51
C ASP A 157 -19.50 -2.46 -7.57
N ASP A 158 -18.36 -2.99 -8.00
CA ASP A 158 -17.53 -3.88 -7.18
C ASP A 158 -16.74 -3.05 -6.15
N ARG A 159 -16.52 -3.65 -4.98
CA ARG A 159 -15.70 -3.07 -3.94
C ARG A 159 -14.22 -3.17 -4.30
N LYS A 160 -13.46 -2.12 -4.01
CA LYS A 160 -12.00 -2.14 -3.96
C LYS A 160 -11.57 -2.17 -2.49
N THR A 161 -10.77 -3.17 -2.10
CA THR A 161 -10.21 -3.27 -0.74
C THR A 161 -8.69 -3.29 -0.82
N ILE A 162 -8.04 -2.43 -0.05
CA ILE A 162 -6.58 -2.38 0.05
C ILE A 162 -6.13 -2.45 1.52
N ILE A 163 -4.89 -2.91 1.72
CA ILE A 163 -4.12 -2.63 2.93
C ILE A 163 -2.97 -1.70 2.54
N SER A 164 -2.88 -0.57 3.21
CA SER A 164 -1.78 0.38 3.08
C SER A 164 -0.85 0.24 4.27
N CYS A 165 0.46 0.32 4.04
CA CYS A 165 1.45 0.33 5.11
C CYS A 165 2.51 1.40 4.87
N ASN A 166 3.01 1.98 5.95
CA ASN A 166 4.16 2.85 5.99
C ASN A 166 5.37 2.08 6.51
N VAL A 167 6.53 2.29 5.87
CA VAL A 167 7.79 1.61 6.21
C VAL A 167 8.91 2.61 6.32
N ASN A 168 9.68 2.55 7.41
CA ASN A 168 10.91 3.28 7.56
C ASN A 168 12.12 2.37 7.31
N LEU A 169 13.03 2.82 6.46
CA LEU A 169 14.35 2.23 6.31
C LEU A 169 15.21 2.73 7.47
N LEU A 170 15.76 1.83 8.27
CA LEU A 170 16.52 2.15 9.47
C LEU A 170 18.02 2.06 9.23
N ASP A 171 18.47 1.08 8.44
CA ASP A 171 19.88 0.87 8.13
C ASP A 171 20.06 0.27 6.74
N LEU A 172 21.24 0.51 6.13
CA LEU A 172 21.58 0.04 4.80
C LEU A 172 22.59 -1.12 4.86
N ASP A 173 22.36 -2.14 4.03
CA ASP A 173 23.33 -3.21 3.80
C ASP A 173 24.32 -2.78 2.70
N VAL A 174 25.50 -2.34 3.13
CA VAL A 174 26.56 -1.89 2.20
C VAL A 174 27.05 -2.99 1.27
N ASN A 175 26.85 -4.28 1.61
CA ASN A 175 27.20 -5.38 0.72
C ASN A 175 26.25 -5.53 -0.47
N LEU A 176 25.03 -5.01 -0.35
CA LEU A 176 24.07 -4.95 -1.45
C LEU A 176 24.26 -3.70 -2.33
N MET A 177 24.99 -2.72 -1.84
CA MET A 177 25.31 -1.50 -2.57
C MET A 177 26.57 -1.75 -3.43
N ASN A 178 26.44 -1.84 -4.73
CA ASN A 178 27.59 -1.99 -5.66
C ASN A 178 28.48 -0.72 -5.68
N ILE A 179 29.01 -0.34 -4.50
CA ILE A 179 29.88 0.82 -4.34
C ILE A 179 31.24 0.38 -3.75
N ASP A 180 32.30 1.05 -4.16
CA ASP A 180 33.62 0.89 -3.53
C ASP A 180 33.61 1.67 -2.20
N VAL A 181 33.68 0.95 -1.09
CA VAL A 181 33.65 1.51 0.29
C VAL A 181 35.06 1.90 0.76
N ARG A 182 35.96 2.28 -0.13
CA ARG A 182 37.30 2.72 0.23
C ARG A 182 37.36 4.15 0.73
#